data_b22d89cac476d4cf4f58c0f4cd78480a
#
_entry.id   b22d89cac476d4cf4f58c0f4cd78480a
#
_cell.length_a   1.000
_cell.length_b   1.000
_cell.length_c   1.000
_cell.angle_alpha   90.00
_cell.angle_beta   90.00
_cell.angle_gamma   90.00
#
_symmetry.space_group_name_H-M   'P 1'
#
loop_
_entity.id
_entity.type
_entity.pdbx_description
1 polymer ?
#
loop_
_entity_poly.entity_id
_entity_poly.type
_entity_poly.pdbx_seq_one_letter_code
_entity_poly.pdbx_strand_id
1 'polypeptide(L)'
;MKKGLLLGVVMLATIAVKAQDIYVGGSLNVWRNSTGNTTSFKVAPEVGYNFNETWALGAELDYSHNYNGGLTKNSVIVAPYIRWSYCETGAVRLFLDGTAALGFVKVKDGDTTKAGQVGLRPGIAVKLNDHFSFIAKYGFLGYRRNINTLGDSFGLELTSEDLSIGFHYAF
;
A
#
# COMPACT_ATOMS: atom_id res chain seq x y z
N MET A 1 15.33 -23.69 4.54
CA MET A 1 14.51 -22.47 4.50
C MET A 1 13.53 -22.37 3.30
N LYS A 2 13.77 -23.04 2.17
CA LYS A 2 12.85 -23.00 0.99
C LYS A 2 11.54 -23.79 1.17
N LYS A 3 11.52 -24.81 2.05
CA LYS A 3 10.32 -25.66 2.29
C LYS A 3 9.23 -24.99 3.14
N GLY A 4 9.58 -24.05 4.03
CA GLY A 4 8.62 -23.33 4.86
C GLY A 4 7.84 -22.25 4.08
N LEU A 5 8.48 -21.63 3.07
CA LEU A 5 7.82 -20.65 2.21
C LEU A 5 6.77 -21.31 1.30
N LEU A 6 7.08 -22.53 0.80
CA LEU A 6 6.14 -23.30 -0.03
C LEU A 6 4.92 -23.77 0.76
N LEU A 7 5.11 -24.14 2.04
CA LEU A 7 4.01 -24.54 2.92
C LEU A 7 3.07 -23.38 3.25
N GLY A 8 3.61 -22.17 3.42
CA GLY A 8 2.82 -20.94 3.62
C GLY A 8 1.97 -20.57 2.41
N VAL A 9 2.50 -20.73 1.20
CA VAL A 9 1.77 -20.48 -0.05
C VAL A 9 0.70 -21.54 -0.29
N VAL A 10 0.96 -22.80 0.05
CA VAL A 10 -0.01 -23.90 -0.10
C VAL A 10 -1.13 -23.82 0.94
N MET A 11 -0.86 -23.37 2.17
CA MET A 11 -1.91 -23.16 3.18
C MET A 11 -2.87 -22.00 2.80
N LEU A 12 -2.42 -21.01 2.05
CA LEU A 12 -3.30 -19.95 1.51
C LEU A 12 -4.22 -20.47 0.38
N ALA A 13 -3.88 -21.58 -0.27
CA ALA A 13 -4.64 -22.16 -1.37
C ALA A 13 -5.76 -23.14 -0.94
N THR A 14 -5.82 -23.50 0.34
CA THR A 14 -6.80 -24.51 0.85
C THR A 14 -8.02 -23.92 1.54
N ILE A 15 -8.11 -22.60 1.67
CA ILE A 15 -9.37 -21.94 2.01
C ILE A 15 -10.25 -22.07 0.78
N ALA A 16 -11.44 -22.65 0.90
CA ALA A 16 -12.46 -22.71 -0.16
C ALA A 16 -12.96 -21.27 -0.44
N VAL A 17 -12.12 -20.51 -1.12
CA VAL A 17 -12.32 -19.11 -1.45
C VAL A 17 -13.32 -19.09 -2.60
N LYS A 18 -14.48 -18.51 -2.39
CA LYS A 18 -15.31 -18.08 -3.51
C LYS A 18 -14.48 -17.02 -4.25
N ALA A 19 -14.29 -17.19 -5.56
CA ALA A 19 -13.52 -16.25 -6.37
C ALA A 19 -14.03 -14.81 -6.22
N GLN A 20 -15.32 -14.63 -5.96
CA GLN A 20 -15.99 -13.34 -5.72
C GLN A 20 -15.50 -12.56 -4.49
N ASP A 21 -14.75 -13.19 -3.58
CA ASP A 21 -14.22 -12.54 -2.39
C ASP A 21 -12.78 -12.02 -2.58
N ILE A 22 -12.12 -12.39 -3.69
CA ILE A 22 -10.76 -11.95 -4.00
C ILE A 22 -10.82 -10.69 -4.85
N TYR A 23 -9.95 -9.75 -4.54
CA TYR A 23 -9.68 -8.62 -5.41
C TYR A 23 -8.19 -8.49 -5.69
N VAL A 24 -7.89 -8.00 -6.88
CA VAL A 24 -6.56 -7.58 -7.29
C VAL A 24 -6.61 -6.13 -7.71
N GLY A 25 -5.52 -5.44 -7.55
CA GLY A 25 -5.49 -4.04 -7.91
C GLY A 25 -4.11 -3.44 -7.77
N GLY A 26 -4.10 -2.16 -7.60
CA GLY A 26 -2.89 -1.43 -7.33
C GLY A 26 -3.09 0.06 -7.50
N SER A 27 -2.09 0.78 -7.04
CA SER A 27 -2.07 2.24 -7.10
C SER A 27 -0.79 2.75 -7.75
N LEU A 28 -0.91 3.94 -8.32
CA LEU A 28 0.18 4.70 -8.90
C LEU A 28 0.24 6.07 -8.22
N ASN A 29 1.45 6.53 -7.98
CA ASN A 29 1.72 7.89 -7.55
C ASN A 29 2.91 8.41 -8.36
N VAL A 30 2.72 9.54 -9.04
CA VAL A 30 3.76 10.20 -9.82
C VAL A 30 3.78 11.66 -9.43
N TRP A 31 4.91 12.14 -8.99
CA TRP A 31 5.07 13.50 -8.53
C TRP A 31 6.34 14.14 -9.09
N ARG A 32 6.24 15.33 -9.63
CA ARG A 32 7.38 16.12 -10.09
C ARG A 32 7.30 17.54 -9.54
N ASN A 33 8.37 17.96 -8.89
CA ASN A 33 8.59 19.34 -8.48
C ASN A 33 9.72 19.94 -9.33
N SER A 34 9.37 20.86 -10.22
CA SER A 34 10.32 21.48 -11.14
C SER A 34 11.30 22.42 -10.43
N THR A 35 10.83 23.13 -9.39
CA THR A 35 11.64 24.09 -8.63
C THR A 35 12.67 23.36 -7.76
N GLY A 36 12.28 22.27 -7.11
CA GLY A 36 13.17 21.45 -6.28
C GLY A 36 13.94 20.38 -7.05
N ASN A 37 13.73 20.27 -8.39
CA ASN A 37 14.29 19.20 -9.22
C ASN A 37 14.10 17.80 -8.62
N THR A 38 12.90 17.56 -8.08
CA THR A 38 12.53 16.27 -7.50
C THR A 38 11.54 15.54 -8.39
N THR A 39 11.72 14.23 -8.52
CA THR A 39 10.78 13.35 -9.20
C THR A 39 10.57 12.13 -8.35
N SER A 40 9.33 11.79 -8.05
CA SER A 40 8.98 10.54 -7.38
C SER A 40 8.00 9.75 -8.24
N PHE A 41 8.23 8.45 -8.27
CA PHE A 41 7.38 7.47 -8.91
C PHE A 41 7.16 6.31 -7.94
N LYS A 42 5.92 5.93 -7.74
CA LYS A 42 5.56 4.78 -6.91
C LYS A 42 4.54 3.94 -7.66
N VAL A 43 4.74 2.63 -7.66
CA VAL A 43 3.77 1.63 -8.10
C VAL A 43 3.55 0.64 -6.97
N ALA A 44 2.30 0.31 -6.70
CA ALA A 44 1.93 -0.54 -5.60
C ALA A 44 0.83 -1.52 -6.01
N PRO A 45 1.17 -2.67 -6.65
CA PRO A 45 0.23 -3.76 -6.85
C PRO A 45 -0.29 -4.28 -5.51
N GLU A 46 -1.56 -4.66 -5.50
CA GLU A 46 -2.31 -5.05 -4.30
C GLU A 46 -3.15 -6.30 -4.59
N VAL A 47 -3.19 -7.20 -3.62
CA VAL A 47 -4.09 -8.35 -3.62
C VAL A 47 -4.76 -8.45 -2.26
N GLY A 48 -6.05 -8.78 -2.25
CA GLY A 48 -6.77 -8.92 -0.99
C GLY A 48 -7.95 -9.88 -1.08
N TYR A 49 -8.48 -10.19 0.08
CA TYR A 49 -9.61 -11.07 0.30
C TYR A 49 -10.62 -10.41 1.24
N ASN A 50 -11.86 -10.35 0.81
CA ASN A 50 -12.98 -9.85 1.61
C ASN A 50 -13.55 -11.01 2.46
N PHE A 51 -13.44 -10.91 3.77
CA PHE A 51 -14.10 -11.87 4.67
C PHE A 51 -15.60 -11.67 4.71
N ASN A 52 -16.02 -10.41 4.61
CA ASN A 52 -17.40 -9.94 4.59
C ASN A 52 -17.44 -8.49 4.07
N GLU A 53 -18.59 -7.87 4.09
CA GLU A 53 -18.80 -6.47 3.63
C GLU A 53 -17.97 -5.43 4.41
N THR A 54 -17.60 -5.76 5.65
CA THR A 54 -16.90 -4.83 6.58
C THR A 54 -15.40 -5.05 6.64
N TRP A 55 -14.94 -6.31 6.53
CA TRP A 55 -13.54 -6.66 6.77
C TRP A 55 -12.88 -7.34 5.58
N ALA A 56 -11.68 -6.88 5.26
CA ALA A 56 -10.80 -7.51 4.29
C ALA A 56 -9.36 -7.62 4.82
N LEU A 57 -8.62 -8.58 4.30
CA LEU A 57 -7.18 -8.74 4.50
C LEU A 57 -6.50 -8.64 3.15
N GLY A 58 -5.36 -7.97 3.08
CA GLY A 58 -4.61 -7.87 1.84
C GLY A 58 -3.13 -7.59 2.06
N ALA A 59 -2.43 -7.50 0.95
CA ALA A 59 -1.04 -7.11 0.92
C ALA A 59 -0.77 -6.22 -0.31
N GLU A 60 0.01 -5.19 -0.09
CA GLU A 60 0.50 -4.24 -1.08
C GLU A 60 2.01 -4.43 -1.23
N LEU A 61 2.53 -4.45 -2.46
CA LEU A 61 3.96 -4.46 -2.75
C LEU A 61 4.35 -3.10 -3.33
N ASP A 62 4.89 -2.25 -2.49
CA ASP A 62 5.33 -0.91 -2.87
C ASP A 62 6.71 -0.94 -3.52
N TYR A 63 6.82 -0.45 -4.73
CA TYR A 63 8.07 -0.05 -5.33
C TYR A 63 8.09 1.46 -5.53
N SER A 64 9.08 2.14 -5.01
CA SER A 64 9.25 3.58 -5.23
C SER A 64 10.64 3.95 -5.70
N HIS A 65 10.68 4.95 -6.59
CA HIS A 65 11.89 5.58 -7.10
C HIS A 65 11.77 7.08 -6.88
N ASN A 66 12.67 7.61 -6.07
CA ASN A 66 12.71 9.03 -5.75
C ASN A 66 14.05 9.62 -6.18
N TYR A 67 13.99 10.67 -7.00
CA TYR A 67 15.15 11.47 -7.39
C TYR A 67 15.03 12.85 -6.75
N ASN A 68 16.08 13.28 -6.08
CA ASN A 68 16.14 14.58 -5.42
C ASN A 68 17.54 15.20 -5.60
N GLY A 69 17.67 16.14 -6.54
CA GLY A 69 18.88 16.97 -6.71
C GLY A 69 20.21 16.22 -6.87
N GLY A 70 20.22 15.03 -7.48
CA GLY A 70 21.39 14.16 -7.65
C GLY A 70 21.39 12.92 -6.75
N LEU A 71 20.56 12.88 -5.71
CA LEU A 71 20.37 11.69 -4.88
C LEU A 71 19.22 10.85 -5.41
N THR A 72 19.49 9.58 -5.66
CA THR A 72 18.45 8.60 -6.05
C THR A 72 18.20 7.64 -4.90
N LYS A 73 16.93 7.49 -4.53
CA LYS A 73 16.45 6.57 -3.49
C LYS A 73 15.46 5.59 -4.10
N ASN A 74 15.74 4.30 -3.97
CA ASN A 74 14.82 3.23 -4.37
C ASN A 74 14.33 2.50 -3.12
N SER A 75 13.06 2.12 -3.08
CA SER A 75 12.55 1.28 -2.00
C SER A 75 11.66 0.17 -2.52
N VAL A 76 11.71 -0.96 -1.82
CA VAL A 76 10.79 -2.09 -1.99
C VAL A 76 10.24 -2.42 -0.61
N ILE A 77 8.93 -2.34 -0.47
CA ILE A 77 8.23 -2.52 0.81
C ILE A 77 7.04 -3.46 0.59
N VAL A 78 6.92 -4.46 1.46
CA VAL A 78 5.74 -5.32 1.54
C VAL A 78 4.89 -4.83 2.70
N ALA A 79 3.63 -4.54 2.42
CA ALA A 79 2.70 -3.93 3.35
C ALA A 79 1.42 -4.76 3.49
N PRO A 80 1.41 -5.83 4.31
CA PRO A 80 0.16 -6.46 4.71
C PRO A 80 -0.72 -5.45 5.45
N TYR A 81 -2.04 -5.57 5.23
CA TYR A 81 -3.02 -4.71 5.88
C TYR A 81 -4.30 -5.47 6.19
N ILE A 82 -5.02 -4.97 7.19
CA ILE A 82 -6.41 -5.29 7.46
C ILE A 82 -7.25 -4.06 7.16
N ARG A 83 -8.30 -4.21 6.36
CA ARG A 83 -9.23 -3.15 5.97
C ARG A 83 -10.51 -3.25 6.77
N TRP A 84 -10.91 -2.15 7.35
CA TRP A 84 -12.19 -1.96 7.96
C TRP A 84 -13.02 -0.96 7.15
N SER A 85 -14.09 -1.45 6.50
CA SER A 85 -15.08 -0.64 5.79
C SER A 85 -16.16 -0.22 6.77
N TYR A 86 -16.14 1.05 7.20
CA TYR A 86 -17.01 1.53 8.28
C TYR A 86 -18.25 2.29 7.78
N CYS A 87 -18.28 2.66 6.50
CA CYS A 87 -19.40 3.34 5.89
C CYS A 87 -19.51 2.96 4.42
N GLU A 88 -20.71 2.55 4.01
CA GLU A 88 -21.06 2.28 2.62
C GLU A 88 -22.37 2.96 2.29
N THR A 89 -22.38 3.78 1.23
CA THR A 89 -23.55 4.51 0.77
C THR A 89 -23.58 4.49 -0.76
N GLY A 90 -24.49 3.69 -1.33
CA GLY A 90 -24.58 3.51 -2.77
C GLY A 90 -23.28 2.96 -3.38
N ALA A 91 -22.63 3.73 -4.25
CA ALA A 91 -21.39 3.32 -4.89
C ALA A 91 -20.14 3.67 -4.07
N VAL A 92 -20.26 4.39 -2.97
CA VAL A 92 -19.13 4.91 -2.18
C VAL A 92 -18.97 4.10 -0.90
N ARG A 93 -17.72 3.63 -0.67
CA ARG A 93 -17.32 2.93 0.55
C ARG A 93 -16.14 3.67 1.18
N LEU A 94 -16.27 4.02 2.46
CA LEU A 94 -15.18 4.57 3.26
C LEU A 94 -14.53 3.46 4.08
N PHE A 95 -13.20 3.44 4.09
CA PHE A 95 -12.46 2.40 4.79
C PHE A 95 -11.23 2.95 5.51
N LEU A 96 -10.73 2.16 6.45
CA LEU A 96 -9.49 2.39 7.17
C LEU A 96 -8.62 1.13 7.07
N ASP A 97 -7.42 1.27 6.50
CA ASP A 97 -6.43 0.21 6.42
C ASP A 97 -5.49 0.30 7.63
N GLY A 98 -5.47 -0.72 8.47
CA GLY A 98 -4.42 -0.94 9.47
C GLY A 98 -3.27 -1.70 8.81
N THR A 99 -2.11 -1.07 8.66
CA THR A 99 -0.97 -1.64 7.93
C THR A 99 0.25 -1.83 8.81
N ALA A 100 0.97 -2.93 8.56
CA ALA A 100 2.32 -3.16 9.07
C ALA A 100 3.22 -3.50 7.90
N ALA A 101 4.17 -2.64 7.56
CA ALA A 101 5.00 -2.78 6.38
C ALA A 101 6.47 -2.93 6.72
N LEU A 102 7.17 -3.75 5.95
CA LEU A 102 8.60 -3.99 6.08
C LEU A 102 9.25 -3.98 4.69
N GLY A 103 10.46 -3.44 4.60
CA GLY A 103 11.17 -3.39 3.33
C GLY A 103 12.58 -2.89 3.43
N PHE A 104 13.11 -2.54 2.27
CA PHE A 104 14.47 -2.05 2.10
C PHE A 104 14.47 -0.76 1.31
N VAL A 105 15.31 0.15 1.74
CA VAL A 105 15.56 1.43 1.09
C VAL A 105 17.03 1.48 0.72
N LYS A 106 17.31 1.70 -0.55
CA LYS A 106 18.66 1.86 -1.09
C LYS A 106 18.85 3.28 -1.61
N VAL A 107 19.83 3.96 -1.10
CA VAL A 107 20.32 5.24 -1.64
C VAL A 107 21.41 4.93 -2.64
N LYS A 108 21.44 5.59 -3.79
CA LYS A 108 22.51 5.45 -4.78
C LYS A 108 23.84 5.86 -4.12
N ASP A 109 24.87 5.04 -4.31
CA ASP A 109 26.20 5.18 -3.72
C ASP A 109 26.24 5.11 -2.17
N GLY A 110 25.17 4.58 -1.55
CA GLY A 110 25.03 4.38 -0.11
C GLY A 110 24.57 2.97 0.28
N ASP A 111 24.46 2.76 1.57
CA ASP A 111 24.06 1.47 2.15
C ASP A 111 22.55 1.19 1.96
N THR A 112 22.21 -0.10 1.95
CA THR A 112 20.83 -0.54 2.00
C THR A 112 20.35 -0.55 3.45
N THR A 113 19.32 0.22 3.74
CA THR A 113 18.74 0.36 5.08
C THR A 113 17.42 -0.38 5.15
N LYS A 114 17.18 -1.08 6.26
CA LYS A 114 15.86 -1.67 6.57
C LYS A 114 14.88 -0.58 6.91
N ALA A 115 13.69 -0.66 6.32
CA ALA A 115 12.59 0.26 6.56
C ALA A 115 11.37 -0.48 7.09
N GLY A 116 10.55 0.20 7.87
CA GLY A 116 9.32 -0.37 8.41
C GLY A 116 8.31 0.71 8.76
N GLN A 117 7.04 0.36 8.75
CA GLN A 117 5.99 1.22 9.27
C GLN A 117 4.86 0.39 9.87
N VAL A 118 4.16 1.00 10.83
CA VAL A 118 2.91 0.49 11.37
C VAL A 118 1.97 1.66 11.60
N GLY A 119 0.73 1.55 11.15
CA GLY A 119 -0.22 2.64 11.30
C GLY A 119 -1.52 2.44 10.54
N LEU A 120 -2.25 3.52 10.43
CA LEU A 120 -3.58 3.60 9.84
C LEU A 120 -3.55 4.48 8.60
N ARG A 121 -4.26 4.06 7.56
CA ARG A 121 -4.41 4.80 6.31
C ARG A 121 -5.88 4.84 5.92
N PRO A 122 -6.53 6.01 5.95
CA PRO A 122 -7.90 6.15 5.48
C PRO A 122 -7.97 6.10 3.95
N GLY A 123 -9.11 5.65 3.45
CA GLY A 123 -9.36 5.57 2.03
C GLY A 123 -10.83 5.59 1.67
N ILE A 124 -11.07 5.78 0.40
CA ILE A 124 -12.37 5.77 -0.23
C ILE A 124 -12.32 4.80 -1.43
N ALA A 125 -13.35 3.99 -1.57
CA ALA A 125 -13.60 3.18 -2.75
C ALA A 125 -14.89 3.67 -3.42
N VAL A 126 -14.85 3.83 -4.73
CA VAL A 126 -16.01 4.17 -5.54
C VAL A 126 -16.25 3.02 -6.50
N LYS A 127 -17.34 2.29 -6.32
CA LYS A 127 -17.75 1.18 -7.17
C LYS A 127 -18.17 1.73 -8.54
N LEU A 128 -17.45 1.36 -9.60
CA LEU A 128 -17.76 1.76 -10.96
C LEU A 128 -18.73 0.78 -11.63
N ASN A 129 -18.56 -0.51 -11.31
CA ASN A 129 -19.47 -1.59 -11.71
C ASN A 129 -19.26 -2.78 -10.73
N ASP A 130 -19.83 -3.95 -11.03
CA ASP A 130 -19.78 -5.11 -10.14
C ASP A 130 -18.37 -5.66 -9.91
N HIS A 131 -17.44 -5.39 -10.81
CA HIS A 131 -16.07 -5.88 -10.73
C HIS A 131 -15.04 -4.80 -10.47
N PHE A 132 -15.25 -3.56 -10.95
CA PHE A 132 -14.28 -2.48 -10.85
C PHE A 132 -14.65 -1.45 -9.80
N SER A 133 -13.67 -1.08 -8.99
CA SER A 133 -13.75 0.04 -8.06
C SER A 133 -12.54 0.95 -8.24
N PHE A 134 -12.79 2.25 -8.22
CA PHE A 134 -11.76 3.26 -8.08
C PHE A 134 -11.40 3.41 -6.60
N ILE A 135 -10.11 3.45 -6.30
CA ILE A 135 -9.61 3.53 -4.93
C ILE A 135 -8.76 4.78 -4.77
N ALA A 136 -8.99 5.53 -3.70
CA ALA A 136 -8.09 6.59 -3.27
C ALA A 136 -7.76 6.41 -1.80
N LYS A 137 -6.47 6.42 -1.46
CA LYS A 137 -5.95 6.38 -0.09
C LYS A 137 -5.25 7.71 0.17
N TYR A 138 -5.45 8.32 1.34
CA TYR A 138 -4.89 9.63 1.66
C TYR A 138 -4.40 9.69 3.10
N GLY A 139 -3.15 10.11 3.26
CA GLY A 139 -2.54 10.29 4.57
C GLY A 139 -2.09 9.00 5.25
N PHE A 140 -1.46 9.19 6.39
CA PHE A 140 -0.95 8.12 7.25
C PHE A 140 -0.88 8.60 8.69
N LEU A 141 -1.37 7.79 9.61
CA LEU A 141 -1.23 8.00 11.05
C LEU A 141 -0.49 6.80 11.65
N GLY A 142 0.69 7.00 12.20
CA GLY A 142 1.43 5.89 12.77
C GLY A 142 2.91 6.16 12.96
N TYR A 143 3.67 5.06 13.05
CA TYR A 143 5.10 5.05 13.23
C TYR A 143 5.79 4.58 11.95
N ARG A 144 6.85 5.29 11.57
CA ARG A 144 7.72 4.96 10.42
C ARG A 144 9.17 4.93 10.86
N ARG A 145 9.92 3.99 10.31
CA ARG A 145 11.36 3.86 10.48
C ARG A 145 12.05 3.82 9.14
N ASN A 146 12.95 4.77 8.88
CA ASN A 146 13.77 4.88 7.67
C ASN A 146 13.00 4.91 6.35
N ILE A 147 11.72 5.32 6.32
CA ILE A 147 10.92 5.38 5.09
C ILE A 147 11.10 6.74 4.40
N ASN A 148 10.70 7.82 5.02
CA ASN A 148 10.78 9.17 4.45
C ASN A 148 12.09 9.85 4.82
N THR A 149 12.49 9.71 6.09
CA THR A 149 13.73 10.25 6.65
C THR A 149 14.55 9.13 7.28
N LEU A 150 15.85 9.36 7.47
CA LEU A 150 16.67 8.47 8.28
C LEU A 150 16.28 8.65 9.75
N GLY A 151 15.93 7.54 10.41
CA GLY A 151 15.49 7.52 11.81
C GLY A 151 14.01 7.18 11.97
N ASP A 152 13.56 7.31 13.19
CA ASP A 152 12.22 6.94 13.63
C ASP A 152 11.34 8.19 13.67
N SER A 153 10.10 8.06 13.19
CA SER A 153 9.10 9.13 13.23
C SER A 153 7.73 8.58 13.60
N PHE A 154 7.01 9.33 14.40
CA PHE A 154 5.61 9.06 14.76
C PHE A 154 4.79 10.32 14.52
N GLY A 155 3.63 10.18 13.91
CA GLY A 155 2.75 11.31 13.67
C GLY A 155 1.63 11.04 12.68
N LEU A 156 0.93 12.13 12.38
CA LEU A 156 -0.07 12.20 11.33
C LEU A 156 0.54 12.96 10.14
N GLU A 157 0.52 12.34 8.97
CA GLU A 157 0.95 12.94 7.71
C GLU A 157 -0.25 13.04 6.76
N LEU A 158 -0.56 14.26 6.34
CA LEU A 158 -1.66 14.58 5.43
C LEU A 158 -1.11 15.50 4.33
N THR A 159 -0.32 14.92 3.44
CA THR A 159 0.28 15.65 2.32
C THR A 159 -0.28 15.17 1.00
N SER A 160 -0.28 16.02 -0.02
CA SER A 160 -0.70 15.63 -1.37
C SER A 160 0.20 14.52 -1.96
N GLU A 161 1.41 14.36 -1.46
CA GLU A 161 2.34 13.31 -1.86
C GLU A 161 1.91 11.93 -1.34
N ASP A 162 1.10 11.87 -0.27
CA ASP A 162 0.53 10.64 0.27
C ASP A 162 -0.77 10.21 -0.42
N LEU A 163 -1.32 11.03 -1.31
CA LEU A 163 -2.48 10.64 -2.12
C LEU A 163 -2.07 9.54 -3.09
N SER A 164 -2.69 8.39 -2.94
CA SER A 164 -2.51 7.23 -3.80
C SER A 164 -3.82 6.92 -4.50
N ILE A 165 -3.78 6.82 -5.81
CA ILE A 165 -4.94 6.57 -6.66
C ILE A 165 -4.74 5.23 -7.36
N GLY A 166 -5.78 4.42 -7.40
CA GLY A 166 -5.71 3.10 -7.99
C GLY A 166 -7.07 2.51 -8.36
N PHE A 167 -7.03 1.25 -8.75
CA PHE A 167 -8.20 0.48 -9.10
C PHE A 167 -8.13 -0.90 -8.46
N HIS A 168 -9.30 -1.43 -8.10
CA HIS A 168 -9.48 -2.82 -7.71
C HIS A 168 -10.39 -3.51 -8.71
N TYR A 169 -10.07 -4.75 -9.01
CA TYR A 169 -10.89 -5.69 -9.73
C TYR A 169 -11.27 -6.84 -8.80
N ALA A 170 -12.55 -7.02 -8.54
CA ALA A 170 -13.12 -8.12 -7.78
C ALA A 170 -13.64 -9.21 -8.76
N PHE A 171 -13.35 -10.44 -8.45
CA PHE A 171 -13.75 -11.60 -9.27
C PHE A 171 -15.17 -12.05 -8.99
#